data_ac1ed7185fe0f99feceaa62f52417f5c
#
_entry.id   ac1ed7185fe0f99feceaa62f52417f5c
#
_cell.length_a   1.000
_cell.length_b   1.000
_cell.length_c   1.000
_cell.angle_alpha   90.00
_cell.angle_beta   90.00
_cell.angle_gamma   90.00
#
_symmetry.space_group_name_H-M   'P 1'
#
loop_
_entity.id
_entity.type
_entity.pdbx_description
1 polymer ?
#
loop_
_entity_poly.entity_id
_entity_poly.type
_entity_poly.pdbx_seq_one_letter_code
_entity_poly.pdbx_strand_id
1 'polypeptide(L)'
;MGYGKEARVRDILSDAVARGIVARYVPAVANSPVIEHMGFLPIRMVVEQGSAAPSDPAALERMWHELSGLEGSSPNRAETPFIEPALNYETTDVRRSSARLSAVGPAEQWSVTELTIEGPSHGNPFVDVELSAEFTSEAGRHISVGGFYDGEGAYRIRFQAPSAGTWTYVTTSTARSLDGLRGALQVRPPGPRNHGPVGVADRFHFAYRDGTRFLPIGTTAYAWTHQPTALQERTLATLAGSPFRKLRMCVFPKSYLFNTNEPERYPFARDSNGDWDFTRFDPQFFRHLEMRIDQLAELGIQTDLILFHPYDRWGFSAMGKTADDRYVRYLVRRLGAHRSVWWAMANEYDLLPSKTTEDWERLAVVVRTNDHVGHLTSIHNCHGFYDHARPWITHCSIQRIDAYRTSENADEWRETYAKPVVIDECGYEGDLDQGWGNISGRELVRRFWEGAVRGGYVGHGETYLNDREELWWSKGGALTGDSPARIRFLFEIINDAPGGVLEPLSSD
;
A
#
# COMPACT_ATOMS: atom_id res chain seq x y z
N MET A 1 -4.02 31.89 -0.82
CA MET A 1 -2.73 31.69 -1.47
C MET A 1 -2.99 31.23 -2.88
N GLY A 2 -2.28 31.79 -3.88
CA GLY A 2 -2.44 31.40 -5.27
C GLY A 2 -1.92 29.99 -5.57
N TYR A 3 -2.14 29.55 -6.79
CA TYR A 3 -1.70 28.22 -7.22
C TYR A 3 -0.19 28.19 -7.50
N GLY A 4 0.54 27.33 -6.80
CA GLY A 4 1.95 27.05 -7.07
C GLY A 4 2.16 25.96 -8.13
N LYS A 5 3.41 25.74 -8.54
CA LYS A 5 3.82 24.71 -9.53
C LYS A 5 3.41 23.28 -9.13
N GLU A 6 3.29 23.02 -7.82
CA GLU A 6 2.89 21.73 -7.26
C GLU A 6 1.38 21.57 -7.08
N ALA A 7 0.58 22.59 -7.43
CA ALA A 7 -0.88 22.47 -7.39
C ALA A 7 -1.35 21.41 -8.39
N ARG A 8 -2.37 20.65 -8.03
CA ARG A 8 -2.91 19.60 -8.92
C ARG A 8 -3.60 20.22 -10.12
N VAL A 9 -3.46 19.59 -11.27
CA VAL A 9 -4.14 20.00 -12.51
C VAL A 9 -5.64 20.16 -12.29
N ARG A 10 -6.30 19.21 -11.58
CA ARG A 10 -7.75 19.28 -11.32
C ARG A 10 -8.15 20.51 -10.50
N ASP A 11 -7.34 20.89 -9.52
CA ASP A 11 -7.65 22.01 -8.63
C ASP A 11 -7.58 23.33 -9.40
N ILE A 12 -6.57 23.47 -10.26
CA ILE A 12 -6.41 24.63 -11.15
C ILE A 12 -7.51 24.69 -12.22
N LEU A 13 -7.81 23.56 -12.87
CA LEU A 13 -8.78 23.54 -13.97
C LEU A 13 -10.24 23.59 -13.49
N SER A 14 -10.52 23.31 -12.22
CA SER A 14 -11.84 23.53 -11.61
C SER A 14 -12.11 25.00 -11.27
N ASP A 15 -11.07 25.81 -11.13
CA ASP A 15 -11.18 27.27 -10.98
C ASP A 15 -11.23 27.93 -12.37
N ALA A 16 -12.35 28.61 -12.68
CA ALA A 16 -12.57 29.20 -14.00
C ALA A 16 -11.51 30.26 -14.37
N VAL A 17 -11.01 31.03 -13.41
CA VAL A 17 -10.00 32.07 -13.61
C VAL A 17 -8.63 31.41 -13.86
N ALA A 18 -8.23 30.46 -13.01
CA ALA A 18 -6.98 29.73 -13.15
C ALA A 18 -6.95 28.91 -14.45
N ARG A 19 -8.06 28.24 -14.81
CA ARG A 19 -8.22 27.55 -16.09
C ARG A 19 -8.04 28.51 -17.27
N GLY A 20 -8.61 29.74 -17.21
CA GLY A 20 -8.44 30.77 -18.22
C GLY A 20 -6.98 31.21 -18.38
N ILE A 21 -6.22 31.29 -17.31
CA ILE A 21 -4.79 31.57 -17.35
C ILE A 21 -4.05 30.43 -18.06
N VAL A 22 -4.24 29.17 -17.61
CA VAL A 22 -3.61 28.00 -18.25
C VAL A 22 -3.98 27.91 -19.73
N ALA A 23 -5.24 28.14 -20.11
CA ALA A 23 -5.69 28.14 -21.50
C ALA A 23 -5.00 29.17 -22.37
N ARG A 24 -4.61 30.32 -21.81
CA ARG A 24 -3.90 31.40 -22.53
C ARG A 24 -2.46 31.01 -22.85
N TYR A 25 -1.77 30.33 -21.93
CA TYR A 25 -0.35 30.02 -22.06
C TYR A 25 -0.10 28.62 -22.61
N VAL A 26 -0.97 27.65 -22.24
CA VAL A 26 -0.84 26.24 -22.60
C VAL A 26 -2.22 25.68 -22.97
N PRO A 27 -2.81 26.14 -24.10
CA PRO A 27 -4.16 25.77 -24.51
C PRO A 27 -4.34 24.26 -24.73
N ALA A 28 -3.29 23.57 -25.15
CA ALA A 28 -3.30 22.11 -25.29
C ALA A 28 -3.55 21.38 -23.97
N VAL A 29 -3.11 21.93 -22.84
CA VAL A 29 -3.35 21.38 -21.50
C VAL A 29 -4.79 21.69 -21.06
N ALA A 30 -5.22 22.94 -21.13
CA ALA A 30 -6.52 23.35 -20.62
C ALA A 30 -7.73 22.72 -21.34
N ASN A 31 -7.55 22.27 -22.59
CA ASN A 31 -8.61 21.75 -23.45
C ASN A 31 -8.43 20.26 -23.81
N SER A 32 -7.46 19.58 -23.24
CA SER A 32 -7.21 18.15 -23.52
C SER A 32 -8.22 17.26 -22.79
N PRO A 33 -8.91 16.35 -23.46
CA PRO A 33 -9.78 15.38 -22.79
C PRO A 33 -9.00 14.41 -21.89
N VAL A 34 -7.70 14.20 -22.16
CA VAL A 34 -6.82 13.34 -21.35
C VAL A 34 -6.49 14.00 -20.01
N ILE A 35 -6.55 15.31 -19.92
CA ILE A 35 -6.22 16.08 -18.71
C ILE A 35 -7.16 15.77 -17.54
N GLU A 36 -8.40 15.43 -17.79
CA GLU A 36 -9.33 15.02 -16.73
C GLU A 36 -8.81 13.77 -15.99
N HIS A 37 -8.18 12.87 -16.72
CA HIS A 37 -7.56 11.67 -16.16
C HIS A 37 -6.18 11.93 -15.51
N MET A 38 -5.54 13.04 -15.86
CA MET A 38 -4.25 13.49 -15.28
C MET A 38 -4.43 14.54 -14.17
N GLY A 39 -5.66 14.77 -13.74
CA GLY A 39 -6.00 15.80 -12.76
C GLY A 39 -5.32 15.67 -11.40
N PHE A 40 -4.77 14.49 -11.08
CA PHE A 40 -4.00 14.24 -9.86
C PHE A 40 -2.54 14.75 -9.94
N LEU A 41 -1.99 14.94 -11.15
CA LEU A 41 -0.59 15.36 -11.33
C LEU A 41 -0.38 16.81 -10.89
N PRO A 42 0.82 17.15 -10.39
CA PRO A 42 1.27 18.53 -10.30
C PRO A 42 1.27 19.17 -11.68
N ILE A 43 0.75 20.40 -11.77
CA ILE A 43 0.60 21.06 -13.08
C ILE A 43 1.94 21.26 -13.79
N ARG A 44 3.05 21.49 -13.05
CA ARG A 44 4.39 21.60 -13.65
C ARG A 44 4.76 20.39 -14.51
N MET A 45 4.38 19.18 -14.10
CA MET A 45 4.70 17.97 -14.83
C MET A 45 4.02 17.91 -16.18
N VAL A 46 2.83 18.46 -16.28
CA VAL A 46 2.06 18.47 -17.52
C VAL A 46 2.52 19.58 -18.46
N VAL A 47 2.92 20.74 -17.90
CA VAL A 47 3.28 21.92 -18.70
C VAL A 47 4.77 22.04 -18.99
N GLU A 48 5.64 21.45 -18.18
CA GLU A 48 7.11 21.52 -18.35
C GLU A 48 7.71 20.28 -19.02
N GLN A 49 7.07 19.11 -18.89
CA GLN A 49 7.62 17.83 -19.35
C GLN A 49 6.84 17.17 -20.49
N GLY A 50 5.63 17.65 -20.79
CA GLY A 50 4.78 17.08 -21.84
C GLY A 50 5.05 17.68 -23.23
N SER A 51 4.52 17.03 -24.26
CA SER A 51 4.49 17.55 -25.64
C SER A 51 3.72 18.89 -25.78
N ALA A 52 3.08 19.33 -24.71
CA ALA A 52 2.33 20.59 -24.60
C ALA A 52 3.20 21.74 -24.04
N ALA A 53 4.47 21.51 -23.70
CA ALA A 53 5.34 22.56 -23.19
C ALA A 53 5.44 23.71 -24.21
N PRO A 54 5.25 24.98 -23.77
CA PRO A 54 5.38 26.11 -24.70
C PRO A 54 6.84 26.25 -25.15
N SER A 55 7.02 26.65 -26.40
CA SER A 55 8.34 26.90 -26.98
C SER A 55 9.05 28.13 -26.37
N ASP A 56 8.33 28.99 -25.65
CA ASP A 56 8.84 30.19 -24.96
C ASP A 56 8.89 29.93 -23.44
N PRO A 57 10.07 29.71 -22.82
CA PRO A 57 10.20 29.56 -21.38
C PRO A 57 9.67 30.75 -20.57
N ALA A 58 9.74 31.97 -21.12
CA ALA A 58 9.22 33.17 -20.47
C ALA A 58 7.70 33.17 -20.36
N ALA A 59 7.01 32.44 -21.23
CA ALA A 59 5.56 32.25 -21.17
C ALA A 59 5.16 31.44 -19.91
N LEU A 60 5.93 30.39 -19.55
CA LEU A 60 5.70 29.63 -18.33
C LEU A 60 5.90 30.47 -17.08
N GLU A 61 6.95 31.28 -17.01
CA GLU A 61 7.21 32.14 -15.85
C GLU A 61 6.09 33.18 -15.66
N ARG A 62 5.56 33.76 -16.77
CA ARG A 62 4.39 34.63 -16.69
C ARG A 62 3.14 33.90 -16.20
N MET A 63 2.89 32.70 -16.68
CA MET A 63 1.79 31.86 -16.23
C MET A 63 1.88 31.58 -14.72
N TRP A 64 3.08 31.20 -14.24
CA TRP A 64 3.31 30.94 -12.81
C TRP A 64 3.09 32.19 -11.96
N HIS A 65 3.53 33.34 -12.45
CA HIS A 65 3.32 34.62 -11.77
C HIS A 65 1.80 34.95 -11.65
N GLU A 66 1.04 34.80 -12.73
CA GLU A 66 -0.39 35.04 -12.70
C GLU A 66 -1.14 34.04 -11.81
N LEU A 67 -0.81 32.74 -11.87
CA LEU A 67 -1.43 31.71 -11.04
C LEU A 67 -1.11 31.92 -9.54
N SER A 68 0.09 32.30 -9.21
CA SER A 68 0.50 32.58 -7.82
C SER A 68 -0.14 33.84 -7.23
N GLY A 69 -0.51 34.78 -8.09
CA GLY A 69 -1.19 36.02 -7.69
C GLY A 69 -2.71 35.87 -7.50
N LEU A 70 -3.30 34.73 -7.87
CA LEU A 70 -4.72 34.50 -7.63
C LEU A 70 -4.97 34.35 -6.12
N GLU A 71 -5.99 35.04 -5.61
CA GLU A 71 -6.58 34.70 -4.32
C GLU A 71 -7.37 33.40 -4.46
N GLY A 72 -6.65 32.32 -4.82
CA GLY A 72 -7.26 31.03 -5.01
C GLY A 72 -7.50 30.36 -3.66
N SER A 73 -8.67 29.89 -3.47
CA SER A 73 -8.94 28.81 -2.56
C SER A 73 -8.26 27.55 -3.14
N SER A 74 -6.95 27.37 -2.87
CA SER A 74 -6.52 25.97 -2.68
C SER A 74 -7.61 25.38 -1.81
N PRO A 75 -8.26 24.27 -2.17
CA PRO A 75 -9.20 23.64 -1.27
C PRO A 75 -8.41 23.30 -0.01
N ASN A 76 -8.40 24.25 0.92
CA ASN A 76 -7.94 24.03 2.27
C ASN A 76 -8.97 23.07 2.83
N ARG A 77 -8.84 21.79 2.49
CA ARG A 77 -9.63 20.78 3.15
C ARG A 77 -9.33 20.96 4.62
N ALA A 78 -10.35 21.40 5.37
CA ALA A 78 -10.22 21.63 6.79
C ALA A 78 -9.56 20.37 7.39
N GLU A 79 -8.41 20.55 8.02
CA GLU A 79 -7.68 19.43 8.59
C GLU A 79 -8.60 18.73 9.57
N THR A 80 -8.81 17.42 9.42
CA THR A 80 -9.65 16.66 10.36
C THR A 80 -9.08 16.85 11.77
N PRO A 81 -9.85 17.38 12.73
CA PRO A 81 -9.32 17.68 14.05
C PRO A 81 -8.82 16.40 14.73
N PHE A 82 -7.78 16.53 15.53
CA PHE A 82 -7.39 15.46 16.43
C PHE A 82 -8.48 15.33 17.51
N ILE A 83 -8.95 14.10 17.71
CA ILE A 83 -9.92 13.75 18.74
C ILE A 83 -9.19 12.83 19.72
N GLU A 84 -9.02 13.31 20.97
CA GLU A 84 -8.46 12.46 22.01
C GLU A 84 -9.47 11.38 22.43
N PRO A 85 -9.00 10.14 22.66
CA PRO A 85 -9.85 9.10 23.22
C PRO A 85 -10.48 9.53 24.54
N ALA A 86 -11.77 9.28 24.70
CA ALA A 86 -12.51 9.70 25.88
C ALA A 86 -12.11 8.85 27.10
N LEU A 87 -11.35 9.42 28.04
CA LEU A 87 -10.92 8.73 29.27
C LEU A 87 -12.09 8.27 30.17
N ASN A 88 -13.26 8.88 30.02
CA ASN A 88 -14.48 8.55 30.71
C ASN A 88 -15.59 8.09 29.77
N TYR A 89 -15.22 7.40 28.71
CA TYR A 89 -16.13 6.89 27.67
C TYR A 89 -17.27 6.05 28.27
N GLU A 90 -16.96 5.24 29.25
CA GLU A 90 -17.93 4.57 30.11
C GLU A 90 -17.91 5.16 31.55
N THR A 91 -19.07 5.31 32.16
CA THR A 91 -19.23 5.84 33.54
C THR A 91 -18.63 4.88 34.56
N THR A 92 -18.41 5.36 35.78
CA THR A 92 -17.88 4.56 36.91
C THR A 92 -18.78 3.41 37.33
N ASP A 93 -20.07 3.44 36.98
CA ASP A 93 -21.03 2.37 37.25
C ASP A 93 -20.78 1.12 36.37
N VAL A 94 -20.10 1.28 35.22
CA VAL A 94 -19.71 0.15 34.40
C VAL A 94 -18.54 -0.58 35.08
N ARG A 95 -18.75 -1.87 35.35
CA ARG A 95 -17.72 -2.71 35.96
C ARG A 95 -16.55 -2.91 35.01
N ARG A 96 -15.33 -2.75 35.51
CA ARG A 96 -14.11 -3.09 34.75
C ARG A 96 -14.09 -4.58 34.38
N SER A 97 -13.52 -4.89 33.22
CA SER A 97 -13.37 -6.26 32.69
C SER A 97 -14.71 -7.01 32.59
N SER A 98 -15.79 -6.29 32.28
CA SER A 98 -17.12 -6.90 32.20
C SER A 98 -17.56 -7.24 30.76
N ALA A 99 -16.81 -6.80 29.77
CA ALA A 99 -17.06 -7.13 28.37
C ALA A 99 -16.90 -8.64 28.13
N ARG A 100 -17.72 -9.16 27.22
CA ARG A 100 -17.66 -10.58 26.84
C ARG A 100 -16.55 -10.83 25.85
N LEU A 101 -15.60 -11.67 26.24
CA LEU A 101 -14.57 -12.17 25.37
C LEU A 101 -15.03 -13.51 24.78
N SER A 102 -15.02 -13.63 23.45
CA SER A 102 -15.32 -14.89 22.77
C SER A 102 -14.18 -15.92 23.00
N ALA A 103 -14.54 -17.21 22.98
CA ALA A 103 -13.54 -18.24 23.07
C ALA A 103 -12.55 -18.14 21.91
N VAL A 104 -11.27 -18.14 22.22
CA VAL A 104 -10.20 -18.09 21.21
C VAL A 104 -10.01 -19.48 20.61
N GLY A 105 -9.96 -19.57 19.30
CA GLY A 105 -9.66 -20.81 18.59
C GLY A 105 -8.21 -21.30 18.81
N PRO A 106 -7.85 -22.45 18.24
CA PRO A 106 -6.49 -22.97 18.32
C PRO A 106 -5.50 -21.96 17.71
N ALA A 107 -4.50 -21.56 18.48
CA ALA A 107 -3.44 -20.67 18.03
C ALA A 107 -2.28 -21.45 17.40
N GLU A 108 -1.67 -20.91 16.39
CA GLU A 108 -0.49 -21.44 15.72
C GLU A 108 0.56 -20.35 15.58
N GLN A 109 1.81 -20.70 15.79
CA GLN A 109 2.94 -19.79 15.59
C GLN A 109 2.90 -19.18 14.18
N TRP A 110 3.10 -17.87 14.08
CA TRP A 110 3.06 -17.09 12.84
C TRP A 110 1.71 -17.05 12.12
N SER A 111 0.65 -17.48 12.76
CA SER A 111 -0.72 -17.33 12.27
C SER A 111 -1.49 -16.26 13.06
N VAL A 112 -2.51 -15.71 12.44
CA VAL A 112 -3.41 -14.77 13.12
C VAL A 112 -4.16 -15.48 14.23
N THR A 113 -4.03 -14.99 15.46
CA THR A 113 -4.89 -15.35 16.59
C THR A 113 -5.72 -14.13 16.97
N GLU A 114 -7.03 -14.23 16.89
CA GLU A 114 -7.93 -13.11 17.12
C GLU A 114 -8.65 -13.23 18.46
N LEU A 115 -8.57 -12.17 19.27
CA LEU A 115 -9.45 -11.93 20.41
C LEU A 115 -10.63 -11.08 19.94
N THR A 116 -11.84 -11.61 20.04
CA THR A 116 -13.07 -10.88 19.74
C THR A 116 -13.79 -10.52 21.04
N ILE A 117 -14.05 -9.25 21.26
CA ILE A 117 -14.62 -8.69 22.48
C ILE A 117 -15.89 -7.91 22.14
N GLU A 118 -17.01 -8.24 22.80
CA GLU A 118 -18.25 -7.49 22.69
C GLU A 118 -18.18 -6.32 23.68
N GLY A 119 -18.27 -5.09 23.18
CA GLY A 119 -18.11 -3.88 23.97
C GLY A 119 -19.09 -2.76 23.57
N PRO A 120 -18.92 -1.57 24.12
CA PRO A 120 -19.81 -0.45 23.87
C PRO A 120 -19.74 0.06 22.43
N SER A 121 -20.85 0.59 21.91
CA SER A 121 -20.98 1.07 20.52
C SER A 121 -21.53 2.49 20.42
N HIS A 122 -21.76 3.18 21.54
CA HIS A 122 -22.24 4.56 21.54
C HIS A 122 -21.15 5.55 21.10
N GLY A 123 -21.52 6.76 20.70
CA GLY A 123 -20.56 7.77 20.23
C GLY A 123 -19.84 7.37 18.94
N ASN A 124 -18.52 7.48 18.95
CA ASN A 124 -17.67 7.06 17.84
C ASN A 124 -16.49 6.18 18.32
N PRO A 125 -16.69 4.88 18.52
CA PRO A 125 -15.63 4.01 19.04
C PRO A 125 -14.34 3.98 18.24
N PHE A 126 -14.35 4.35 16.94
CA PHE A 126 -13.14 4.45 16.12
C PHE A 126 -12.15 5.52 16.62
N VAL A 127 -12.64 6.53 17.35
CA VAL A 127 -11.82 7.63 17.88
C VAL A 127 -11.94 7.76 19.41
N ASP A 128 -13.05 7.35 20.00
CA ASP A 128 -13.32 7.52 21.43
C ASP A 128 -12.69 6.43 22.30
N VAL A 129 -12.41 5.25 21.71
CA VAL A 129 -11.90 4.08 22.44
C VAL A 129 -10.53 3.67 21.98
N GLU A 130 -9.56 3.72 22.88
CA GLU A 130 -8.30 3.02 22.72
C GLU A 130 -8.38 1.63 23.34
N LEU A 131 -7.82 0.65 22.62
CA LEU A 131 -7.72 -0.74 23.07
C LEU A 131 -6.38 -1.31 22.69
N SER A 132 -5.76 -2.05 23.60
CA SER A 132 -4.56 -2.85 23.35
C SER A 132 -4.55 -4.09 24.26
N ALA A 133 -3.66 -5.01 23.98
CA ALA A 133 -3.32 -6.08 24.91
C ALA A 133 -1.81 -6.26 25.01
N GLU A 134 -1.32 -6.55 26.19
CA GLU A 134 0.03 -7.04 26.40
C GLU A 134 0.01 -8.57 26.46
N PHE A 135 0.75 -9.19 25.56
CA PHE A 135 0.96 -10.64 25.50
C PHE A 135 2.31 -10.98 26.14
N THR A 136 2.31 -11.95 27.06
CA THR A 136 3.51 -12.38 27.77
C THR A 136 3.71 -13.88 27.57
N SER A 137 4.86 -14.29 27.04
CA SER A 137 5.23 -15.71 26.92
C SER A 137 5.74 -16.29 28.24
N GLU A 138 5.77 -17.61 28.35
CA GLU A 138 6.41 -18.30 29.48
C GLU A 138 7.89 -17.93 29.68
N ALA A 139 8.58 -17.58 28.58
CA ALA A 139 9.96 -17.11 28.62
C ALA A 139 10.11 -15.63 29.02
N GLY A 140 9.04 -14.96 29.40
CA GLY A 140 9.04 -13.55 29.83
C GLY A 140 9.15 -12.53 28.69
N ARG A 141 8.91 -12.92 27.44
CA ARG A 141 8.83 -11.95 26.33
C ARG A 141 7.49 -11.22 26.34
N HIS A 142 7.52 -9.90 26.29
CA HIS A 142 6.37 -9.03 26.24
C HIS A 142 6.15 -8.45 24.85
N ILE A 143 4.90 -8.44 24.38
CA ILE A 143 4.51 -7.86 23.08
C ILE A 143 3.19 -7.10 23.28
N SER A 144 3.22 -5.78 23.03
CA SER A 144 2.02 -4.95 23.04
C SER A 144 1.38 -4.94 21.65
N VAL A 145 0.08 -5.19 21.59
CA VAL A 145 -0.69 -5.27 20.34
C VAL A 145 -1.91 -4.37 20.43
N GLY A 146 -2.00 -3.41 19.51
CA GLY A 146 -3.16 -2.53 19.40
C GLY A 146 -4.40 -3.27 18.88
N GLY A 147 -5.54 -3.00 19.52
CA GLY A 147 -6.84 -3.45 19.04
C GLY A 147 -7.52 -2.40 18.16
N PHE A 148 -8.62 -2.80 17.55
CA PHE A 148 -9.45 -1.94 16.71
C PHE A 148 -10.94 -2.25 16.87
N TYR A 149 -11.76 -1.25 16.58
CA TYR A 149 -13.22 -1.40 16.51
C TYR A 149 -13.62 -1.89 15.13
N ASP A 150 -14.44 -2.95 15.06
CA ASP A 150 -14.87 -3.58 13.82
C ASP A 150 -16.38 -3.37 13.51
N GLY A 151 -16.99 -2.37 14.17
CA GLY A 151 -18.41 -2.06 14.03
C GLY A 151 -19.30 -2.89 14.96
N GLU A 152 -20.54 -2.43 15.17
CA GLU A 152 -21.61 -3.14 15.88
C GLU A 152 -21.22 -3.66 17.28
N GLY A 153 -20.40 -2.91 18.02
CA GLY A 153 -19.90 -3.31 19.34
C GLY A 153 -18.78 -4.35 19.31
N ALA A 154 -18.29 -4.75 18.15
CA ALA A 154 -17.18 -5.71 18.05
C ALA A 154 -15.84 -4.99 18.13
N TYR A 155 -15.01 -5.41 19.07
CA TYR A 155 -13.59 -5.02 19.19
C TYR A 155 -12.72 -6.24 18.95
N ARG A 156 -11.59 -6.03 18.27
CA ARG A 156 -10.68 -7.11 17.91
C ARG A 156 -9.25 -6.77 18.27
N ILE A 157 -8.51 -7.79 18.73
CA ILE A 157 -7.05 -7.73 18.86
C ILE A 157 -6.50 -8.94 18.13
N ARG A 158 -5.62 -8.70 17.15
CA ARG A 158 -4.99 -9.76 16.35
C ARG A 158 -3.54 -9.90 16.72
N PHE A 159 -3.21 -11.04 17.26
CA PHE A 159 -1.86 -11.39 17.68
C PHE A 159 -1.27 -12.46 16.76
N GLN A 160 -0.02 -12.25 16.35
CA GLN A 160 0.79 -13.26 15.70
C GLN A 160 1.89 -13.66 16.68
N ALA A 161 1.78 -14.86 17.25
CA ALA A 161 2.78 -15.35 18.17
C ALA A 161 4.09 -15.69 17.46
N PRO A 162 5.23 -15.13 17.88
CA PRO A 162 6.53 -15.42 17.25
C PRO A 162 7.14 -16.76 17.68
N SER A 163 6.57 -17.41 18.70
CA SER A 163 7.00 -18.73 19.20
C SER A 163 5.81 -19.56 19.70
N ALA A 164 5.91 -20.86 19.57
CA ALA A 164 5.01 -21.81 20.22
C ALA A 164 5.14 -21.76 21.74
N GLY A 165 4.17 -22.30 22.45
CA GLY A 165 4.08 -22.33 23.93
C GLY A 165 2.90 -21.53 24.46
N THR A 166 2.86 -21.34 25.78
CA THR A 166 1.82 -20.58 26.44
C THR A 166 2.11 -19.08 26.39
N TRP A 167 1.10 -18.33 25.98
CA TRP A 167 1.07 -16.86 26.01
C TRP A 167 -0.11 -16.40 26.86
N THR A 168 0.13 -15.60 27.88
CA THR A 168 -0.91 -14.92 28.64
C THR A 168 -1.12 -13.52 28.09
N TYR A 169 -2.32 -12.98 28.29
CA TYR A 169 -2.59 -11.58 27.88
C TYR A 169 -3.42 -10.85 28.92
N VAL A 170 -3.28 -9.52 28.90
CA VAL A 170 -4.13 -8.58 29.63
C VAL A 170 -4.44 -7.38 28.73
N THR A 171 -5.72 -6.98 28.66
CA THR A 171 -6.13 -5.82 27.88
C THR A 171 -5.98 -4.51 28.67
N THR A 172 -5.74 -3.43 27.96
CA THR A 172 -5.79 -2.05 28.45
C THR A 172 -6.70 -1.25 27.54
N SER A 173 -7.64 -0.50 28.13
CA SER A 173 -8.58 0.31 27.34
C SER A 173 -9.04 1.55 28.08
N THR A 174 -9.43 2.60 27.32
CA THR A 174 -10.17 3.76 27.83
C THR A 174 -11.63 3.43 28.17
N ALA A 175 -12.19 2.36 27.56
CA ALA A 175 -13.50 1.83 27.95
C ALA A 175 -13.34 0.81 29.09
N ARG A 176 -14.01 1.07 30.22
CA ARG A 176 -13.87 0.28 31.46
C ARG A 176 -14.22 -1.19 31.29
N SER A 177 -15.27 -1.49 30.54
CA SER A 177 -15.69 -2.87 30.27
C SER A 177 -14.63 -3.69 29.55
N LEU A 178 -13.83 -3.05 28.67
CA LEU A 178 -12.76 -3.68 27.87
C LEU A 178 -11.42 -3.75 28.62
N ASP A 179 -11.25 -2.98 29.68
CA ASP A 179 -9.98 -2.82 30.37
C ASP A 179 -9.75 -3.92 31.42
N GLY A 180 -8.58 -4.58 31.38
CA GLY A 180 -8.18 -5.61 32.34
C GLY A 180 -8.71 -7.01 32.08
N LEU A 181 -9.28 -7.30 30.90
CA LEU A 181 -9.63 -8.67 30.49
C LEU A 181 -8.35 -9.53 30.41
N ARG A 182 -8.42 -10.77 30.89
CA ARG A 182 -7.27 -11.66 30.97
C ARG A 182 -7.58 -13.03 30.37
N GLY A 183 -6.54 -13.67 29.84
CA GLY A 183 -6.64 -15.03 29.33
C GLY A 183 -5.26 -15.61 28.96
N ALA A 184 -5.30 -16.80 28.39
CA ALA A 184 -4.11 -17.50 27.91
C ALA A 184 -4.38 -18.17 26.57
N LEU A 185 -3.34 -18.27 25.76
CA LEU A 185 -3.30 -18.92 24.47
C LEU A 185 -2.32 -20.08 24.50
N GLN A 186 -2.73 -21.22 23.98
CA GLN A 186 -1.82 -22.34 23.70
C GLN A 186 -1.45 -22.28 22.22
N VAL A 187 -0.24 -21.85 21.94
CA VAL A 187 0.27 -21.68 20.57
C VAL A 187 1.03 -22.93 20.16
N ARG A 188 0.54 -23.58 19.10
CA ARG A 188 1.17 -24.78 18.54
C ARG A 188 2.34 -24.39 17.62
N PRO A 189 3.32 -25.28 17.39
CA PRO A 189 4.30 -25.10 16.33
C PRO A 189 3.63 -24.87 14.95
N PRO A 190 4.33 -24.22 14.00
CA PRO A 190 3.76 -23.95 12.67
C PRO A 190 3.56 -25.25 11.88
N GLY A 191 2.51 -25.29 11.10
CA GLY A 191 2.28 -26.38 10.14
C GLY A 191 3.24 -26.30 8.94
N PRO A 192 3.32 -27.34 8.10
CA PRO A 192 4.34 -27.48 7.05
C PRO A 192 4.25 -26.43 5.92
N ARG A 193 3.16 -25.70 5.81
CA ARG A 193 2.99 -24.59 4.85
C ARG A 193 3.10 -23.21 5.49
N ASN A 194 3.43 -23.15 6.77
CA ASN A 194 3.55 -21.91 7.49
C ASN A 194 5.03 -21.63 7.83
N HIS A 195 5.69 -20.92 6.95
CA HIS A 195 7.09 -20.53 7.06
C HIS A 195 7.30 -19.23 7.85
N GLY A 196 6.22 -18.62 8.33
CA GLY A 196 6.22 -17.32 8.99
C GLY A 196 6.26 -16.14 8.00
N PRO A 197 6.38 -14.91 8.50
CA PRO A 197 6.51 -13.72 7.65
C PRO A 197 7.85 -13.70 6.91
N VAL A 198 7.86 -13.04 5.76
CA VAL A 198 9.09 -12.79 4.99
C VAL A 198 9.85 -11.63 5.62
N GLY A 199 11.17 -11.75 5.65
CA GLY A 199 12.09 -10.70 6.08
C GLY A 199 13.30 -10.60 5.15
N VAL A 200 14.14 -9.60 5.40
CA VAL A 200 15.45 -9.47 4.72
C VAL A 200 16.38 -10.56 5.23
N ALA A 201 17.07 -11.22 4.32
CA ALA A 201 18.07 -12.24 4.60
C ALA A 201 19.35 -11.96 3.81
N ASP A 202 20.50 -12.36 4.38
CA ASP A 202 21.80 -12.19 3.73
C ASP A 202 22.02 -10.78 3.13
N ARG A 203 21.52 -9.77 3.85
CA ARG A 203 21.57 -8.35 3.50
C ARG A 203 20.78 -7.95 2.25
N PHE A 204 20.81 -8.76 1.17
CA PHE A 204 20.33 -8.39 -0.16
C PHE A 204 19.19 -9.28 -0.68
N HIS A 205 18.76 -10.26 0.11
CA HIS A 205 17.76 -11.23 -0.28
C HIS A 205 16.62 -11.29 0.71
N PHE A 206 15.70 -12.21 0.47
CA PHE A 206 14.55 -12.43 1.31
C PHE A 206 14.44 -13.90 1.72
N ALA A 207 13.98 -14.12 2.95
CA ALA A 207 13.62 -15.45 3.45
C ALA A 207 12.44 -15.35 4.42
N TYR A 208 11.72 -16.44 4.56
CA TYR A 208 10.75 -16.61 5.62
C TYR A 208 11.43 -16.73 6.99
N ARG A 209 10.67 -16.58 8.06
CA ARG A 209 11.21 -16.65 9.44
C ARG A 209 11.84 -17.99 9.80
N ASP A 210 11.44 -19.07 9.15
CA ASP A 210 12.06 -20.40 9.33
C ASP A 210 13.35 -20.62 8.51
N GLY A 211 13.77 -19.61 7.76
CA GLY A 211 14.96 -19.65 6.90
C GLY A 211 14.70 -20.14 5.47
N THR A 212 13.48 -20.57 5.16
CA THR A 212 13.12 -20.93 3.78
C THR A 212 13.28 -19.72 2.85
N ARG A 213 13.99 -19.87 1.75
CA ARG A 213 14.24 -18.79 0.80
C ARG A 213 12.95 -18.30 0.18
N PHE A 214 12.84 -16.98 -0.01
CA PHE A 214 11.73 -16.35 -0.70
C PHE A 214 12.25 -15.50 -1.87
N LEU A 215 11.73 -15.74 -3.07
CA LEU A 215 12.02 -14.94 -4.26
C LEU A 215 10.80 -14.05 -4.58
N PRO A 216 10.90 -12.72 -4.44
CA PRO A 216 9.79 -11.80 -4.68
C PRO A 216 9.52 -11.54 -6.16
N ILE A 217 9.35 -12.61 -6.94
CA ILE A 217 8.90 -12.47 -8.32
C ILE A 217 7.45 -12.02 -8.29
N GLY A 218 7.26 -10.74 -8.54
CA GLY A 218 5.99 -10.06 -8.34
C GLY A 218 5.28 -9.70 -9.63
N THR A 219 4.00 -9.42 -9.49
CA THR A 219 3.18 -8.77 -10.50
C THR A 219 2.34 -7.68 -9.84
N THR A 220 1.79 -6.80 -10.68
CA THR A 220 0.96 -5.68 -10.23
C THR A 220 -0.46 -5.83 -10.78
N ALA A 221 -1.47 -5.71 -9.88
CA ALA A 221 -2.88 -5.55 -10.21
C ALA A 221 -3.48 -4.55 -9.23
N TYR A 222 -3.30 -3.25 -9.48
CA TYR A 222 -3.46 -2.18 -8.50
C TYR A 222 -4.83 -2.14 -7.84
N ALA A 223 -5.92 -2.21 -8.63
CA ALA A 223 -7.28 -2.01 -8.15
C ALA A 223 -8.16 -3.27 -8.26
N TRP A 224 -7.57 -4.47 -8.26
CA TRP A 224 -8.31 -5.70 -8.47
C TRP A 224 -9.35 -5.99 -7.39
N THR A 225 -9.09 -5.61 -6.13
CA THR A 225 -10.04 -5.77 -5.01
C THR A 225 -11.23 -4.82 -5.07
N HIS A 226 -11.17 -3.82 -5.94
CA HIS A 226 -12.23 -2.83 -6.15
C HIS A 226 -13.08 -3.12 -7.39
N GLN A 227 -12.85 -4.25 -8.04
CA GLN A 227 -13.58 -4.68 -9.22
C GLN A 227 -14.81 -5.53 -8.85
N PRO A 228 -15.74 -5.78 -9.80
CA PRO A 228 -16.82 -6.74 -9.58
C PRO A 228 -16.28 -8.11 -9.14
N THR A 229 -17.00 -8.79 -8.26
CA THR A 229 -16.58 -10.08 -7.67
C THR A 229 -16.15 -11.10 -8.72
N ALA A 230 -16.85 -11.22 -9.85
CA ALA A 230 -16.48 -12.17 -10.91
C ALA A 230 -15.08 -11.90 -11.50
N LEU A 231 -14.65 -10.63 -11.59
CA LEU A 231 -13.33 -10.28 -12.08
C LEU A 231 -12.26 -10.58 -11.01
N GLN A 232 -12.58 -10.35 -9.74
CA GLN A 232 -11.69 -10.70 -8.62
C GLN A 232 -11.45 -12.22 -8.55
N GLU A 233 -12.48 -13.04 -8.70
CA GLU A 233 -12.34 -14.51 -8.73
C GLU A 233 -11.51 -14.99 -9.93
N ARG A 234 -11.67 -14.37 -11.09
CA ARG A 234 -10.83 -14.64 -12.26
C ARG A 234 -9.37 -14.28 -12.01
N THR A 235 -9.11 -13.17 -11.32
CA THR A 235 -7.78 -12.75 -10.92
C THR A 235 -7.10 -13.80 -10.03
N LEU A 236 -7.80 -14.30 -9.01
CA LEU A 236 -7.29 -15.38 -8.14
C LEU A 236 -7.01 -16.66 -8.92
N ALA A 237 -7.90 -17.07 -9.82
CA ALA A 237 -7.70 -18.24 -10.67
C ALA A 237 -6.47 -18.10 -11.59
N THR A 238 -6.25 -16.90 -12.15
CA THR A 238 -5.08 -16.59 -12.96
C THR A 238 -3.80 -16.64 -12.12
N LEU A 239 -3.82 -16.05 -10.94
CA LEU A 239 -2.68 -16.06 -10.01
C LEU A 239 -2.30 -17.47 -9.57
N ALA A 240 -3.27 -18.35 -9.31
CA ALA A 240 -3.03 -19.75 -8.94
C ALA A 240 -2.23 -20.52 -10.01
N GLY A 241 -2.38 -20.17 -11.28
CA GLY A 241 -1.63 -20.75 -12.41
C GLY A 241 -0.35 -20.02 -12.77
N SER A 242 -0.05 -18.87 -12.14
CA SER A 242 1.05 -17.98 -12.49
C SER A 242 2.37 -18.33 -11.75
N PRO A 243 3.52 -17.77 -12.17
CA PRO A 243 4.78 -17.91 -11.43
C PRO A 243 4.90 -16.92 -10.26
N PHE A 244 3.96 -15.97 -10.11
CA PHE A 244 4.12 -14.84 -9.21
C PHE A 244 3.94 -15.25 -7.75
N ARG A 245 4.80 -14.70 -6.89
CA ARG A 245 4.82 -14.93 -5.44
C ARG A 245 4.58 -13.65 -4.63
N LYS A 246 4.48 -12.50 -5.31
CA LYS A 246 4.18 -11.20 -4.73
C LYS A 246 3.16 -10.49 -5.62
N LEU A 247 2.11 -9.92 -5.03
CA LEU A 247 1.14 -9.07 -5.72
C LEU A 247 1.16 -7.67 -5.10
N ARG A 248 1.42 -6.67 -5.94
CA ARG A 248 1.39 -5.26 -5.57
C ARG A 248 -0.02 -4.71 -5.83
N MET A 249 -0.67 -4.15 -4.79
CA MET A 249 -2.07 -3.71 -4.84
C MET A 249 -2.35 -2.55 -3.89
N CYS A 250 -3.34 -1.73 -4.23
CA CYS A 250 -3.74 -0.56 -3.45
C CYS A 250 -4.79 -0.88 -2.39
N VAL A 251 -4.67 -0.25 -1.21
CA VAL A 251 -5.76 -0.22 -0.21
C VAL A 251 -6.89 0.67 -0.71
N PHE A 252 -6.58 1.91 -1.10
CA PHE A 252 -7.59 2.83 -1.62
C PHE A 252 -7.97 2.49 -3.06
N PRO A 253 -9.22 2.73 -3.46
CA PRO A 253 -9.62 2.60 -4.85
C PRO A 253 -8.80 3.56 -5.72
N LYS A 254 -8.45 3.11 -6.92
CA LYS A 254 -7.65 3.84 -7.90
C LYS A 254 -8.54 4.34 -9.03
N SER A 255 -8.42 5.62 -9.39
CA SER A 255 -9.09 6.20 -10.55
C SER A 255 -8.04 6.66 -11.57
N TYR A 256 -8.00 6.00 -12.69
CA TYR A 256 -7.07 6.28 -13.79
C TYR A 256 -7.69 5.91 -15.14
N LEU A 257 -7.01 6.25 -16.23
CA LEU A 257 -7.48 6.09 -17.61
C LEU A 257 -8.14 4.73 -17.91
N PHE A 258 -7.60 3.66 -17.35
CA PHE A 258 -8.08 2.28 -17.56
C PHE A 258 -8.87 1.72 -16.36
N ASN A 259 -9.23 2.56 -15.39
CA ASN A 259 -10.00 2.18 -14.21
C ASN A 259 -10.79 3.37 -13.69
N THR A 260 -11.94 3.63 -14.29
CA THR A 260 -12.82 4.77 -13.98
C THR A 260 -14.09 4.38 -13.22
N ASN A 261 -14.30 3.10 -12.97
CA ASN A 261 -15.48 2.61 -12.25
C ASN A 261 -15.49 3.05 -10.78
N GLU A 262 -16.70 3.20 -10.23
CA GLU A 262 -16.89 3.32 -8.80
C GLU A 262 -16.75 1.95 -8.14
N PRO A 263 -16.02 1.83 -7.03
CA PRO A 263 -15.97 0.60 -6.26
C PRO A 263 -17.29 0.37 -5.52
N GLU A 264 -17.61 -0.88 -5.20
CA GLU A 264 -18.79 -1.23 -4.41
C GLU A 264 -18.69 -0.76 -2.95
N ARG A 265 -17.47 -0.62 -2.43
CA ARG A 265 -17.17 -0.30 -1.03
C ARG A 265 -16.08 0.74 -0.93
N TYR A 266 -16.16 1.56 0.11
CA TYR A 266 -15.19 2.61 0.41
C TYR A 266 -14.64 2.44 1.84
N PRO A 267 -13.41 2.92 2.11
CA PRO A 267 -12.77 2.74 3.42
C PRO A 267 -13.41 3.56 4.55
N PHE A 268 -14.17 4.60 4.21
CA PHE A 268 -14.77 5.52 5.19
C PHE A 268 -16.27 5.61 5.01
N ALA A 269 -16.97 5.86 6.11
CA ALA A 269 -18.39 6.20 6.11
C ALA A 269 -18.61 7.60 5.52
N ARG A 270 -19.88 7.90 5.19
CA ARG A 270 -20.28 9.26 4.84
C ARG A 270 -21.02 9.89 6.03
N ASP A 271 -20.86 11.20 6.17
CA ASP A 271 -21.60 11.99 7.14
C ASP A 271 -23.04 12.31 6.64
N SER A 272 -23.79 13.08 7.42
CA SER A 272 -25.16 13.48 7.08
C SER A 272 -25.27 14.37 5.82
N ASN A 273 -24.19 15.00 5.41
CA ASN A 273 -24.12 15.86 4.22
C ASN A 273 -23.70 15.07 2.95
N GLY A 274 -23.31 13.80 3.13
CA GLY A 274 -22.79 12.96 2.08
C GLY A 274 -21.28 13.11 1.87
N ASP A 275 -20.57 13.85 2.71
CA ASP A 275 -19.12 13.97 2.69
C ASP A 275 -18.44 12.80 3.41
N TRP A 276 -17.15 12.57 3.13
CA TRP A 276 -16.39 11.52 3.81
C TRP A 276 -16.13 11.89 5.27
N ASP A 277 -16.57 11.02 6.19
CA ASP A 277 -16.23 11.11 7.62
C ASP A 277 -14.94 10.33 7.89
N PHE A 278 -13.80 11.00 7.88
CA PHE A 278 -12.49 10.40 8.16
C PHE A 278 -12.30 9.99 9.63
N THR A 279 -13.32 10.13 10.46
CA THR A 279 -13.34 9.61 11.83
C THR A 279 -14.03 8.26 11.93
N ARG A 280 -14.71 7.79 10.87
CA ARG A 280 -15.47 6.54 10.84
C ARG A 280 -15.08 5.68 9.65
N PHE A 281 -14.54 4.51 9.94
CA PHE A 281 -14.23 3.51 8.92
C PHE A 281 -15.48 2.71 8.54
N ASP A 282 -15.46 2.13 7.33
CA ASP A 282 -16.40 1.10 6.93
C ASP A 282 -15.78 -0.30 7.15
N PRO A 283 -16.20 -1.05 8.20
CA PRO A 283 -15.65 -2.38 8.46
C PRO A 283 -15.86 -3.38 7.34
N GLN A 284 -16.90 -3.23 6.50
CA GLN A 284 -17.18 -4.13 5.38
C GLN A 284 -16.11 -4.03 4.29
N PHE A 285 -15.62 -2.81 4.03
CA PHE A 285 -14.49 -2.60 3.12
C PHE A 285 -13.25 -3.37 3.58
N PHE A 286 -12.90 -3.23 4.85
CA PHE A 286 -11.69 -3.87 5.39
C PHE A 286 -11.83 -5.38 5.49
N ARG A 287 -13.00 -5.91 5.87
CA ARG A 287 -13.26 -7.36 5.87
C ARG A 287 -13.13 -7.97 4.48
N HIS A 288 -13.59 -7.24 3.45
CA HIS A 288 -13.39 -7.66 2.06
C HIS A 288 -11.91 -7.68 1.67
N LEU A 289 -11.15 -6.64 2.01
CA LEU A 289 -9.71 -6.56 1.77
C LEU A 289 -8.97 -7.72 2.48
N GLU A 290 -9.28 -7.98 3.74
CA GLU A 290 -8.72 -9.07 4.54
C GLU A 290 -8.98 -10.43 3.89
N MET A 291 -10.21 -10.69 3.47
CA MET A 291 -10.57 -11.93 2.78
C MET A 291 -9.70 -12.13 1.51
N ARG A 292 -9.47 -11.08 0.73
CA ARG A 292 -8.62 -11.17 -0.47
C ARG A 292 -7.14 -11.38 -0.14
N ILE A 293 -6.64 -10.78 0.92
CA ILE A 293 -5.27 -11.01 1.43
C ILE A 293 -5.11 -12.47 1.88
N ASP A 294 -6.08 -13.02 2.59
CA ASP A 294 -6.05 -14.42 3.03
C ASP A 294 -6.07 -15.38 1.84
N GLN A 295 -6.89 -15.12 0.82
CA GLN A 295 -6.92 -15.93 -0.40
C GLN A 295 -5.58 -15.89 -1.17
N LEU A 296 -4.92 -14.73 -1.23
CA LEU A 296 -3.56 -14.63 -1.78
C LEU A 296 -2.56 -15.45 -0.95
N ALA A 297 -2.65 -15.36 0.37
CA ALA A 297 -1.78 -16.14 1.28
C ALA A 297 -1.98 -17.66 1.13
N GLU A 298 -3.21 -18.13 0.89
CA GLU A 298 -3.50 -19.54 0.58
C GLU A 298 -2.85 -20.00 -0.72
N LEU A 299 -2.69 -19.10 -1.70
CA LEU A 299 -1.95 -19.33 -2.95
C LEU A 299 -0.41 -19.22 -2.76
N GLY A 300 0.06 -18.86 -1.56
CA GLY A 300 1.48 -18.62 -1.28
C GLY A 300 2.00 -17.29 -1.83
N ILE A 301 1.11 -16.32 -2.04
CA ILE A 301 1.43 -15.01 -2.60
C ILE A 301 1.50 -13.98 -1.47
N GLN A 302 2.60 -13.22 -1.42
CA GLN A 302 2.76 -12.07 -0.53
C GLN A 302 2.01 -10.85 -1.08
N THR A 303 1.37 -10.10 -0.21
CA THR A 303 0.64 -8.89 -0.56
C THR A 303 1.51 -7.66 -0.27
N ASP A 304 2.00 -7.01 -1.32
CA ASP A 304 2.70 -5.73 -1.24
C ASP A 304 1.64 -4.62 -1.27
N LEU A 305 1.23 -4.18 -0.08
CA LEU A 305 0.03 -3.37 0.13
C LEU A 305 0.36 -1.88 0.13
N ILE A 306 -0.08 -1.18 -0.90
CA ILE A 306 0.12 0.25 -1.11
C ILE A 306 -0.87 1.04 -0.26
N LEU A 307 -0.36 1.84 0.69
CA LEU A 307 -1.17 2.62 1.62
C LEU A 307 -1.73 3.89 1.00
N PHE A 308 -0.92 4.59 0.18
CA PHE A 308 -1.30 5.82 -0.51
C PHE A 308 -0.87 5.82 -1.97
N HIS A 309 -1.60 6.52 -2.82
CA HIS A 309 -1.25 6.71 -4.24
C HIS A 309 -1.89 8.00 -4.78
N PRO A 310 -1.36 8.60 -5.87
CA PRO A 310 -1.86 9.86 -6.42
C PRO A 310 -3.19 9.73 -7.18
N TYR A 311 -3.55 8.54 -7.63
CA TYR A 311 -4.70 8.24 -8.51
C TYR A 311 -6.02 8.21 -7.77
N ASP A 312 -6.27 9.24 -7.00
CA ASP A 312 -7.37 9.32 -6.03
C ASP A 312 -8.29 10.52 -6.34
N ARG A 313 -9.50 10.23 -6.83
CA ARG A 313 -10.54 11.24 -7.04
C ARG A 313 -11.43 11.47 -5.83
N TRP A 314 -11.39 10.58 -4.84
CA TRP A 314 -12.21 10.65 -3.64
C TRP A 314 -11.57 11.45 -2.51
N GLY A 315 -10.26 11.71 -2.61
CA GLY A 315 -9.51 12.55 -1.68
C GLY A 315 -8.90 11.80 -0.49
N PHE A 316 -8.85 10.47 -0.53
CA PHE A 316 -8.28 9.65 0.56
C PHE A 316 -6.76 9.83 0.71
N SER A 317 -6.07 10.23 -0.34
CA SER A 317 -4.63 10.52 -0.29
C SER A 317 -4.30 11.92 0.22
N ALA A 318 -5.33 12.73 0.56
CA ALA A 318 -5.18 14.12 1.01
C ALA A 318 -6.10 14.44 2.21
N MET A 319 -6.21 13.52 3.15
CA MET A 319 -7.13 13.65 4.31
C MET A 319 -6.59 14.57 5.42
N GLY A 320 -5.31 14.94 5.37
CA GLY A 320 -4.61 15.67 6.42
C GLY A 320 -3.97 14.75 7.47
N LYS A 321 -3.02 15.31 8.24
CA LYS A 321 -2.12 14.52 9.12
C LYS A 321 -2.84 13.63 10.11
N THR A 322 -3.85 14.16 10.79
CA THR A 322 -4.59 13.42 11.82
C THR A 322 -5.38 12.25 11.25
N ALA A 323 -6.03 12.44 10.09
CA ALA A 323 -6.78 11.38 9.44
C ALA A 323 -5.86 10.32 8.83
N ASP A 324 -4.72 10.75 8.24
CA ASP A 324 -3.69 9.84 7.74
C ASP A 324 -3.15 8.92 8.84
N ASP A 325 -2.81 9.47 10.02
CA ASP A 325 -2.31 8.70 11.16
C ASP A 325 -3.35 7.72 11.69
N ARG A 326 -4.61 8.15 11.77
CA ARG A 326 -5.73 7.30 12.19
C ARG A 326 -5.93 6.15 11.22
N TYR A 327 -5.93 6.44 9.93
CA TYR A 327 -6.08 5.43 8.87
C TYR A 327 -4.96 4.39 8.92
N VAL A 328 -3.70 4.83 8.91
CA VAL A 328 -2.54 3.92 8.95
C VAL A 328 -2.53 3.08 10.22
N ARG A 329 -2.81 3.70 11.38
CA ARG A 329 -2.94 2.99 12.66
C ARG A 329 -4.03 1.92 12.62
N TYR A 330 -5.21 2.27 12.14
CA TYR A 330 -6.33 1.34 12.03
C TYR A 330 -6.00 0.16 11.11
N LEU A 331 -5.46 0.44 9.93
CA LEU A 331 -5.08 -0.57 8.95
C LEU A 331 -4.01 -1.52 9.49
N VAL A 332 -2.95 -0.98 10.11
CA VAL A 332 -1.85 -1.80 10.64
C VAL A 332 -2.31 -2.65 11.83
N ARG A 333 -3.14 -2.13 12.72
CA ARG A 333 -3.74 -2.92 13.82
C ARG A 333 -4.62 -4.06 13.29
N ARG A 334 -5.31 -3.87 12.15
CA ARG A 334 -6.12 -4.91 11.50
C ARG A 334 -5.28 -5.98 10.82
N LEU A 335 -4.26 -5.59 10.08
CA LEU A 335 -3.51 -6.46 9.16
C LEU A 335 -2.15 -6.90 9.68
N GLY A 336 -1.63 -6.26 10.72
CA GLY A 336 -0.28 -6.51 11.25
C GLY A 336 -0.04 -7.90 11.84
N ALA A 337 -1.06 -8.75 11.94
CA ALA A 337 -0.90 -10.16 12.28
C ALA A 337 -0.90 -11.10 11.06
N HIS A 338 -1.20 -10.60 9.85
CA HIS A 338 -1.18 -11.39 8.62
C HIS A 338 0.25 -11.50 8.08
N ARG A 339 0.85 -12.69 8.13
CA ARG A 339 2.25 -12.93 7.77
C ARG A 339 2.63 -12.63 6.32
N SER A 340 1.64 -12.49 5.44
CA SER A 340 1.84 -12.26 4.01
C SER A 340 1.81 -10.79 3.59
N VAL A 341 1.69 -9.85 4.52
CA VAL A 341 1.59 -8.42 4.21
C VAL A 341 2.96 -7.76 4.19
N TRP A 342 3.20 -6.90 3.22
CA TRP A 342 4.30 -5.93 3.17
C TRP A 342 3.71 -4.53 3.12
N TRP A 343 4.36 -3.55 3.74
CA TRP A 343 3.88 -2.17 3.79
C TRP A 343 4.59 -1.32 2.72
N ALA A 344 3.91 -1.02 1.62
CA ALA A 344 4.36 0.00 0.67
C ALA A 344 3.71 1.34 1.05
N MET A 345 4.48 2.28 1.63
CA MET A 345 3.95 3.55 2.15
C MET A 345 3.22 4.34 1.07
N ALA A 346 3.77 4.34 -0.15
CA ALA A 346 3.13 4.94 -1.32
C ALA A 346 3.54 4.23 -2.61
N ASN A 347 2.65 4.27 -3.60
CA ASN A 347 3.02 4.22 -5.00
C ASN A 347 3.26 5.65 -5.47
N GLU A 348 4.42 5.88 -6.13
CA GLU A 348 4.75 7.17 -6.73
C GLU A 348 4.58 8.34 -5.74
N TYR A 349 5.30 8.25 -4.61
CA TYR A 349 5.20 9.19 -3.51
C TYR A 349 5.43 10.66 -3.95
N ASP A 350 6.27 10.86 -4.95
CA ASP A 350 6.66 12.13 -5.52
C ASP A 350 5.55 12.77 -6.40
N LEU A 351 4.48 12.04 -6.70
CA LEU A 351 3.25 12.56 -7.30
C LEU A 351 2.16 12.92 -6.26
N LEU A 352 2.47 12.87 -4.97
CA LEU A 352 1.56 13.18 -3.87
C LEU A 352 1.91 14.52 -3.21
N PRO A 353 1.53 15.67 -3.82
CA PRO A 353 1.89 16.99 -3.29
C PRO A 353 1.25 17.33 -1.95
N SER A 354 0.29 16.52 -1.51
CA SER A 354 -0.36 16.61 -0.19
C SER A 354 0.49 16.06 0.97
N LYS A 355 1.63 15.44 0.67
CA LYS A 355 2.50 14.81 1.66
C LYS A 355 3.96 15.21 1.43
N THR A 356 4.60 15.67 2.50
CA THR A 356 6.02 16.00 2.52
C THR A 356 6.86 14.80 2.94
N THR A 357 8.20 14.94 2.86
CA THR A 357 9.11 13.90 3.39
C THR A 357 8.87 13.65 4.88
N GLU A 358 8.62 14.71 5.66
CA GLU A 358 8.31 14.62 7.09
C GLU A 358 7.02 13.86 7.35
N ASP A 359 6.04 13.97 6.46
CA ASP A 359 4.80 13.17 6.56
C ASP A 359 5.09 11.68 6.37
N TRP A 360 5.93 11.31 5.40
CA TRP A 360 6.33 9.92 5.20
C TRP A 360 7.12 9.35 6.38
N GLU A 361 8.06 10.13 6.95
CA GLU A 361 8.81 9.74 8.16
C GLU A 361 7.86 9.54 9.37
N ARG A 362 6.89 10.45 9.56
CA ARG A 362 5.87 10.34 10.61
C ARG A 362 4.99 9.10 10.44
N LEU A 363 4.49 8.86 9.22
CA LEU A 363 3.66 7.69 8.92
C LEU A 363 4.43 6.38 9.09
N ALA A 364 5.71 6.35 8.75
CA ALA A 364 6.58 5.20 9.02
C ALA A 364 6.70 4.89 10.52
N VAL A 365 6.74 5.92 11.37
CA VAL A 365 6.67 5.74 12.84
C VAL A 365 5.33 5.14 13.25
N VAL A 366 4.20 5.59 12.66
CA VAL A 366 2.88 5.02 12.95
C VAL A 366 2.83 3.53 12.58
N VAL A 367 3.34 3.15 11.39
CA VAL A 367 3.45 1.74 10.99
C VAL A 367 4.26 0.95 12.01
N ARG A 368 5.51 1.36 12.27
CA ARG A 368 6.44 0.64 13.15
C ARG A 368 5.94 0.47 14.58
N THR A 369 5.21 1.47 15.08
CA THR A 369 4.67 1.44 16.46
C THR A 369 3.50 0.47 16.59
N ASN A 370 2.76 0.23 15.52
CA ASN A 370 1.57 -0.62 15.54
C ASN A 370 1.79 -2.01 14.91
N ASP A 371 2.88 -2.21 14.18
CA ASP A 371 3.26 -3.49 13.57
C ASP A 371 4.14 -4.30 14.52
N HIS A 372 3.52 -5.18 15.31
CA HIS A 372 4.23 -6.02 16.29
C HIS A 372 5.03 -7.17 15.66
N VAL A 373 4.83 -7.47 14.38
CA VAL A 373 5.52 -8.52 13.62
C VAL A 373 6.81 -8.02 12.99
N GLY A 374 6.84 -6.77 12.57
CA GLY A 374 7.96 -6.14 11.87
C GLY A 374 8.05 -6.58 10.42
N HIS A 375 6.98 -6.35 9.68
CA HIS A 375 6.89 -6.64 8.23
C HIS A 375 7.84 -5.78 7.40
N LEU A 376 8.07 -6.21 6.17
CA LEU A 376 8.83 -5.45 5.19
C LEU A 376 8.12 -4.12 4.88
N THR A 377 8.91 -3.05 4.78
CA THR A 377 8.41 -1.69 4.56
C THR A 377 9.20 -1.02 3.45
N SER A 378 8.51 -0.38 2.51
CA SER A 378 9.09 0.34 1.37
C SER A 378 8.33 1.62 1.04
N ILE A 379 8.88 2.40 0.14
CA ILE A 379 8.22 3.53 -0.52
C ILE A 379 8.69 3.57 -1.98
N HIS A 380 7.78 3.88 -2.90
CA HIS A 380 7.99 3.74 -4.34
C HIS A 380 7.88 5.10 -5.04
N ASN A 381 8.84 5.40 -5.91
CA ASN A 381 8.93 6.64 -6.69
C ASN A 381 8.23 6.55 -8.04
N CYS A 382 7.92 7.71 -8.64
CA CYS A 382 7.68 7.84 -10.09
C CYS A 382 8.98 8.28 -10.82
N HIS A 383 9.56 9.38 -10.39
CA HIS A 383 10.75 9.98 -11.00
C HIS A 383 11.93 10.05 -10.04
N GLY A 384 11.74 10.67 -8.89
CA GLY A 384 12.78 10.92 -7.91
C GLY A 384 12.87 9.81 -6.86
N PHE A 385 14.02 9.18 -6.70
CA PHE A 385 14.21 8.19 -5.64
C PHE A 385 14.03 8.82 -4.26
N TYR A 386 13.31 8.12 -3.39
CA TYR A 386 13.35 8.41 -1.97
C TYR A 386 14.73 8.06 -1.41
N ASP A 387 15.08 8.62 -0.26
CA ASP A 387 16.28 8.19 0.45
C ASP A 387 16.10 6.79 1.03
N HIS A 388 16.39 5.76 0.23
CA HIS A 388 16.25 4.37 0.66
C HIS A 388 17.23 3.96 1.76
N ALA A 389 18.20 4.82 2.14
CA ALA A 389 19.05 4.57 3.31
C ALA A 389 18.29 4.70 4.64
N ARG A 390 17.10 5.29 4.65
CA ARG A 390 16.28 5.46 5.87
C ARG A 390 16.09 4.15 6.62
N PRO A 391 16.25 4.14 7.98
CA PRO A 391 16.21 2.91 8.77
C PRO A 391 14.88 2.14 8.74
N TRP A 392 13.77 2.81 8.44
CA TRP A 392 12.47 2.18 8.35
C TRP A 392 12.22 1.46 7.03
N ILE A 393 12.97 1.78 5.99
CA ILE A 393 12.90 1.12 4.68
C ILE A 393 13.70 -0.17 4.76
N THR A 394 13.06 -1.30 4.50
CA THR A 394 13.71 -2.63 4.54
C THR A 394 14.29 -3.04 3.19
N HIS A 395 13.71 -2.58 2.10
CA HIS A 395 14.15 -2.85 0.73
C HIS A 395 13.82 -1.66 -0.18
N CYS A 396 14.61 -1.46 -1.22
CA CYS A 396 14.34 -0.45 -2.23
C CYS A 396 13.19 -0.93 -3.13
N SER A 397 12.12 -0.15 -3.23
CA SER A 397 11.04 -0.32 -4.20
C SER A 397 11.20 0.79 -5.24
N ILE A 398 11.51 0.43 -6.47
CA ILE A 398 11.99 1.36 -7.49
C ILE A 398 11.13 1.28 -8.74
N GLN A 399 10.79 2.46 -9.28
CA GLN A 399 10.29 2.62 -10.64
C GLN A 399 11.40 3.16 -11.53
N ARG A 400 11.60 2.49 -12.65
CA ARG A 400 12.46 2.95 -13.73
C ARG A 400 11.87 2.53 -15.06
N ILE A 401 11.41 3.49 -15.83
CA ILE A 401 10.68 3.28 -17.09
C ILE A 401 11.41 3.81 -18.31
N ASP A 402 12.68 4.09 -18.20
CA ASP A 402 13.53 4.45 -19.36
C ASP A 402 13.48 3.39 -20.44
N ALA A 403 13.52 3.80 -21.69
CA ALA A 403 13.48 2.88 -22.82
C ALA A 403 14.66 1.90 -22.86
N TYR A 404 15.82 2.29 -22.30
CA TYR A 404 17.07 1.56 -22.45
C TYR A 404 17.79 1.22 -21.14
N ARG A 405 17.41 1.86 -20.00
CA ARG A 405 18.10 1.72 -18.72
C ARG A 405 17.11 1.55 -17.59
N THR A 406 16.68 0.32 -17.34
CA THR A 406 15.65 0.03 -16.33
C THR A 406 16.14 -0.82 -15.19
N SER A 407 16.86 -1.89 -15.46
CA SER A 407 17.27 -2.88 -14.45
C SER A 407 18.79 -3.08 -14.36
N GLU A 408 19.55 -2.51 -15.27
CA GLU A 408 21.01 -2.61 -15.30
C GLU A 408 21.74 -1.88 -14.17
N ASN A 409 21.08 -1.03 -13.42
CA ASN A 409 21.67 -0.38 -12.25
C ASN A 409 21.29 -1.08 -10.91
N ALA A 410 20.73 -2.28 -10.95
CA ALA A 410 20.32 -2.99 -9.74
C ALA A 410 21.49 -3.23 -8.77
N ASP A 411 22.68 -3.59 -9.27
CA ASP A 411 23.90 -3.77 -8.50
C ASP A 411 24.38 -2.45 -7.86
N GLU A 412 24.38 -1.35 -8.61
CA GLU A 412 24.74 -0.01 -8.11
C GLU A 412 23.81 0.43 -6.98
N TRP A 413 22.48 0.28 -7.14
CA TRP A 413 21.53 0.65 -6.10
C TRP A 413 21.63 -0.24 -4.88
N ARG A 414 21.83 -1.54 -5.08
CA ARG A 414 22.07 -2.53 -4.04
C ARG A 414 23.28 -2.13 -3.16
N GLU A 415 24.39 -1.76 -3.77
CA GLU A 415 25.59 -1.32 -3.05
C GLU A 415 25.37 0.04 -2.36
N THR A 416 24.76 1.00 -3.07
CA THR A 416 24.48 2.35 -2.55
C THR A 416 23.66 2.34 -1.28
N TYR A 417 22.57 1.54 -1.27
CA TYR A 417 21.64 1.52 -0.14
C TYR A 417 21.89 0.37 0.84
N ALA A 418 22.74 -0.58 0.49
CA ALA A 418 23.02 -1.78 1.27
C ALA A 418 21.76 -2.58 1.65
N LYS A 419 20.81 -2.69 0.74
CA LYS A 419 19.49 -3.32 0.90
C LYS A 419 19.08 -4.11 -0.33
N PRO A 420 18.13 -5.06 -0.21
CA PRO A 420 17.53 -5.69 -1.37
C PRO A 420 16.91 -4.64 -2.29
N VAL A 421 17.03 -4.85 -3.60
CA VAL A 421 16.44 -3.99 -4.64
C VAL A 421 15.32 -4.74 -5.34
N VAL A 422 14.13 -4.16 -5.34
CA VAL A 422 12.98 -4.63 -6.12
C VAL A 422 12.60 -3.50 -7.09
N ILE A 423 12.78 -3.75 -8.38
CA ILE A 423 12.35 -2.84 -9.43
C ILE A 423 10.90 -3.20 -9.73
N ASP A 424 9.99 -2.61 -8.97
CA ASP A 424 8.56 -2.94 -9.02
C ASP A 424 7.89 -2.49 -10.32
N GLU A 425 8.43 -1.45 -10.95
CA GLU A 425 7.96 -0.95 -12.24
C GLU A 425 9.13 -0.66 -13.19
N CYS A 426 9.18 -1.43 -14.27
CA CYS A 426 10.21 -1.29 -15.31
C CYS A 426 9.63 -1.17 -16.72
N GLY A 427 8.40 -0.69 -16.86
CA GLY A 427 7.59 -0.80 -18.07
C GLY A 427 6.88 -2.15 -18.13
N TYR A 428 5.79 -2.21 -18.89
CA TYR A 428 4.88 -3.34 -18.91
C TYR A 428 4.71 -3.91 -20.31
N GLU A 429 4.61 -5.24 -20.38
CA GLU A 429 4.22 -5.94 -21.61
C GLU A 429 2.81 -5.53 -22.01
N GLY A 430 2.62 -5.06 -23.26
CA GLY A 430 1.28 -4.67 -23.68
C GLY A 430 1.20 -3.95 -25.01
N ASP A 431 0.08 -3.31 -25.25
CA ASP A 431 -0.30 -2.66 -26.51
C ASP A 431 -0.88 -1.24 -26.33
N LEU A 432 -0.66 -0.60 -25.18
CA LEU A 432 -1.10 0.77 -24.95
C LEU A 432 -0.29 1.76 -25.78
N ASP A 433 -0.89 2.90 -26.10
CA ASP A 433 -0.19 4.00 -26.79
C ASP A 433 0.87 4.71 -25.94
N GLN A 434 0.93 4.40 -24.63
CA GLN A 434 1.90 4.96 -23.70
C GLN A 434 3.17 4.08 -23.63
N GLY A 435 4.35 4.71 -23.73
CA GLY A 435 5.64 4.02 -23.74
C GLY A 435 5.94 3.14 -22.53
N TRP A 436 5.32 3.38 -21.39
CA TRP A 436 5.43 2.53 -20.21
C TRP A 436 4.64 1.22 -20.30
N GLY A 437 3.64 1.12 -21.18
CA GLY A 437 2.69 0.00 -21.28
C GLY A 437 2.63 -0.65 -22.66
N ASN A 438 3.73 -0.64 -23.43
CA ASN A 438 3.78 -1.24 -24.79
C ASN A 438 5.12 -1.90 -25.12
N ILE A 439 5.85 -2.35 -24.12
CA ILE A 439 7.04 -3.15 -24.41
C ILE A 439 6.62 -4.59 -24.77
N SER A 440 7.46 -5.27 -25.55
CA SER A 440 7.21 -6.68 -25.86
C SER A 440 7.48 -7.58 -24.65
N GLY A 441 6.83 -8.74 -24.58
CA GLY A 441 7.12 -9.74 -23.55
C GLY A 441 8.58 -10.18 -23.55
N ARG A 442 9.23 -10.22 -24.73
CA ARG A 442 10.67 -10.48 -24.83
C ARG A 442 11.51 -9.42 -24.13
N GLU A 443 11.16 -8.14 -24.32
CA GLU A 443 11.87 -7.04 -23.66
C GLU A 443 11.64 -7.06 -22.14
N LEU A 444 10.42 -7.32 -21.66
CA LEU A 444 10.17 -7.47 -20.24
C LEU A 444 10.98 -8.61 -19.63
N VAL A 445 11.05 -9.76 -20.29
CA VAL A 445 11.89 -10.90 -19.87
C VAL A 445 13.37 -10.53 -19.83
N ARG A 446 13.87 -9.76 -20.82
CA ARG A 446 15.25 -9.25 -20.81
C ARG A 446 15.52 -8.43 -19.54
N ARG A 447 14.61 -7.53 -19.16
CA ARG A 447 14.72 -6.72 -17.95
C ARG A 447 14.74 -7.57 -16.68
N PHE A 448 13.93 -8.63 -16.64
CA PHE A 448 13.96 -9.60 -15.54
C PHE A 448 15.33 -10.28 -15.40
N TRP A 449 15.88 -10.77 -16.52
CA TRP A 449 17.20 -11.40 -16.50
C TRP A 449 18.29 -10.42 -16.10
N GLU A 450 18.27 -9.22 -16.67
CA GLU A 450 19.25 -8.18 -16.36
C GLU A 450 19.25 -7.82 -14.87
N GLY A 451 18.07 -7.56 -14.28
CA GLY A 451 17.97 -7.28 -12.86
C GLY A 451 18.41 -8.46 -11.98
N ALA A 452 18.02 -9.68 -12.36
CA ALA A 452 18.35 -10.88 -11.59
C ALA A 452 19.86 -11.18 -11.55
N VAL A 453 20.57 -11.12 -12.70
CA VAL A 453 22.03 -11.36 -12.74
C VAL A 453 22.84 -10.27 -12.05
N ARG A 454 22.22 -9.11 -11.79
CA ARG A 454 22.79 -8.01 -11.01
C ARG A 454 22.35 -8.03 -9.54
N GLY A 455 21.74 -9.15 -9.09
CA GLY A 455 21.36 -9.37 -7.70
C GLY A 455 20.14 -8.56 -7.23
N GLY A 456 19.33 -8.06 -8.16
CA GLY A 456 18.04 -7.41 -7.91
C GLY A 456 16.86 -8.31 -8.26
N TYR A 457 15.66 -7.81 -7.98
CA TYR A 457 14.39 -8.45 -8.31
C TYR A 457 13.56 -7.51 -9.18
N VAL A 458 12.75 -8.04 -10.07
CA VAL A 458 11.98 -7.25 -11.03
C VAL A 458 10.51 -7.62 -10.94
N GLY A 459 9.63 -6.60 -11.04
CA GLY A 459 8.19 -6.72 -11.04
C GLY A 459 7.62 -6.81 -12.46
N HIS A 460 6.60 -7.65 -12.60
CA HIS A 460 5.82 -7.81 -13.83
C HIS A 460 4.60 -6.91 -13.83
N GLY A 461 4.20 -6.45 -14.99
CA GLY A 461 2.89 -5.91 -15.27
C GLY A 461 2.51 -6.17 -16.72
N GLU A 462 1.22 -6.26 -16.98
CA GLU A 462 0.66 -6.51 -18.31
C GLU A 462 -0.46 -5.53 -18.61
N THR A 463 -0.44 -4.97 -19.80
CA THR A 463 -1.30 -3.87 -20.24
C THR A 463 -1.94 -4.11 -21.60
N TYR A 464 -2.28 -5.36 -21.91
CA TYR A 464 -3.15 -5.67 -23.06
C TYR A 464 -4.60 -5.32 -22.70
N LEU A 465 -5.17 -4.38 -23.44
CA LEU A 465 -6.54 -3.93 -23.27
C LEU A 465 -7.49 -4.82 -24.07
N ASN A 466 -8.46 -5.45 -23.42
CA ASN A 466 -9.50 -6.23 -24.10
C ASN A 466 -10.77 -5.40 -24.35
N ASP A 467 -11.73 -5.96 -25.09
CA ASP A 467 -13.01 -5.32 -25.44
C ASP A 467 -13.88 -4.90 -24.24
N ARG A 468 -13.55 -5.36 -23.04
CA ARG A 468 -14.23 -5.00 -21.79
C ARG A 468 -13.48 -3.96 -20.97
N GLU A 469 -12.44 -3.35 -21.54
CA GLU A 469 -11.53 -2.45 -20.84
C GLU A 469 -10.92 -3.07 -19.57
N GLU A 470 -10.74 -4.38 -19.56
CA GLU A 470 -10.03 -5.10 -18.52
C GLU A 470 -8.56 -5.20 -18.94
N LEU A 471 -7.67 -4.79 -18.08
CA LEU A 471 -6.24 -5.06 -18.23
C LEU A 471 -5.63 -5.40 -16.87
N TRP A 472 -4.71 -6.34 -16.91
CA TRP A 472 -4.13 -6.97 -15.72
C TRP A 472 -3.54 -5.95 -14.74
N TRP A 473 -2.67 -5.08 -15.22
CA TRP A 473 -1.98 -4.08 -14.40
C TRP A 473 -2.93 -3.25 -13.52
N SER A 474 -4.11 -2.92 -14.01
CA SER A 474 -5.07 -2.07 -13.30
C SER A 474 -6.11 -2.88 -12.55
N LYS A 475 -6.79 -3.80 -13.24
CA LYS A 475 -8.02 -4.46 -12.75
C LYS A 475 -7.83 -5.93 -12.39
N GLY A 476 -6.71 -6.54 -12.74
CA GLY A 476 -6.57 -8.00 -12.70
C GLY A 476 -7.29 -8.67 -13.87
N GLY A 477 -7.76 -9.89 -13.67
CA GLY A 477 -8.45 -10.69 -14.69
C GLY A 477 -7.58 -11.83 -15.24
N ALA A 478 -7.36 -11.86 -16.54
CA ALA A 478 -6.53 -12.86 -17.21
C ALA A 478 -5.19 -12.27 -17.66
N LEU A 479 -4.14 -13.06 -17.62
CA LEU A 479 -2.87 -12.78 -18.27
C LEU A 479 -2.89 -13.35 -19.69
N THR A 480 -2.46 -12.57 -20.67
CA THR A 480 -2.48 -12.91 -22.11
C THR A 480 -1.10 -12.79 -22.75
N GLY A 481 -0.15 -12.15 -22.05
CA GLY A 481 1.21 -11.93 -22.55
C GLY A 481 2.08 -13.18 -22.53
N ASP A 482 3.20 -13.10 -23.22
CA ASP A 482 4.19 -14.18 -23.37
C ASP A 482 5.20 -14.24 -22.20
N SER A 483 5.37 -13.14 -21.46
CA SER A 483 6.42 -13.05 -20.44
C SER A 483 6.20 -13.96 -19.22
N PRO A 484 4.98 -14.24 -18.71
CA PRO A 484 4.82 -15.03 -17.49
C PRO A 484 5.43 -16.44 -17.57
N ALA A 485 5.29 -17.13 -18.70
CA ALA A 485 5.87 -18.46 -18.89
C ALA A 485 7.42 -18.43 -18.90
N ARG A 486 8.01 -17.38 -19.48
CA ARG A 486 9.46 -17.18 -19.56
C ARG A 486 10.04 -16.71 -18.21
N ILE A 487 9.28 -15.93 -17.44
CA ILE A 487 9.61 -15.55 -16.07
C ILE A 487 9.59 -16.78 -15.16
N ARG A 488 8.67 -17.72 -15.37
CA ARG A 488 8.67 -19.03 -14.67
C ARG A 488 9.99 -19.77 -14.87
N PHE A 489 10.48 -19.82 -16.10
CA PHE A 489 11.76 -20.47 -16.42
C PHE A 489 12.95 -19.79 -15.70
N LEU A 490 12.99 -18.46 -15.65
CA LEU A 490 14.00 -17.75 -14.85
C LEU A 490 13.89 -18.10 -13.35
N PHE A 491 12.67 -18.18 -12.82
CA PHE A 491 12.44 -18.56 -11.43
C PHE A 491 12.97 -19.97 -11.11
N GLU A 492 12.76 -20.93 -12.02
CA GLU A 492 13.30 -22.29 -11.88
C GLU A 492 14.84 -22.28 -11.86
N ILE A 493 15.48 -21.53 -12.75
CA ILE A 493 16.95 -21.38 -12.77
C ILE A 493 17.47 -20.78 -11.47
N ILE A 494 16.82 -19.73 -10.94
CA ILE A 494 17.24 -19.11 -9.67
C ILE A 494 17.09 -20.10 -8.51
N ASN A 495 16.00 -20.87 -8.46
CA ASN A 495 15.80 -21.86 -7.41
C ASN A 495 16.84 -22.99 -7.45
N ASP A 496 17.31 -23.35 -8.65
CA ASP A 496 18.34 -24.39 -8.84
C ASP A 496 19.76 -23.86 -8.57
N ALA A 497 19.93 -22.53 -8.49
CA ALA A 497 21.22 -21.92 -8.18
C ALA A 497 21.66 -22.22 -6.73
N PRO A 498 22.96 -22.23 -6.42
CA PRO A 498 23.48 -22.40 -5.07
C PRO A 498 22.86 -21.37 -4.10
N GLY A 499 22.18 -21.84 -3.07
CA GLY A 499 21.49 -21.00 -2.10
C GLY A 499 20.16 -20.40 -2.60
N GLY A 500 19.70 -20.75 -3.79
CA GLY A 500 18.44 -20.26 -4.38
C GLY A 500 18.42 -18.76 -4.66
N VAL A 501 19.58 -18.19 -5.01
CA VAL A 501 19.74 -16.75 -5.32
C VAL A 501 20.78 -16.58 -6.43
N LEU A 502 20.73 -15.45 -7.13
CA LEU A 502 21.81 -15.01 -8.02
C LEU A 502 22.55 -13.83 -7.36
N GLU A 503 23.86 -13.91 -7.38
CA GLU A 503 24.76 -12.85 -6.92
C GLU A 503 25.51 -12.27 -8.12
N PRO A 504 25.63 -10.92 -8.21
CA PRO A 504 26.45 -10.32 -9.25
C PRO A 504 27.91 -10.79 -9.10
N LEU A 505 28.52 -11.13 -10.22
CA LEU A 505 29.96 -11.38 -10.23
C LEU A 505 30.67 -10.05 -9.99
N SER A 506 31.67 -10.05 -9.09
CA SER A 506 32.56 -8.90 -8.96
C SER A 506 33.26 -8.65 -10.31
N SER A 507 33.24 -7.42 -10.80
CA SER A 507 34.10 -7.02 -11.90
C SER A 507 35.52 -6.94 -11.34
N ASP A 508 36.26 -8.03 -11.35
CA ASP A 508 37.72 -8.01 -11.13
C ASP A 508 38.44 -7.41 -12.34
#